data_71d65030213d022534023207b0a1ce98
#
_entry.id   71d65030213d022534023207b0a1ce98
#
_cell.length_a   1.000
_cell.length_b   1.000
_cell.length_c   1.000
_cell.angle_alpha   90.00
_cell.angle_beta   90.00
_cell.angle_gamma   90.00
#
_symmetry.space_group_name_H-M   'P 1'
#
loop_
_entity.id
_entity.type
_entity.pdbx_description
1 polymer ?
#
loop_
_entity_poly.entity_id
_entity_poly.type
_entity_poly.pdbx_seq_one_letter_code
_entity_poly.pdbx_strand_id
1 'polypeptide(L)'
;MSKFFLRFFLIVLIVVVSATIFLSYFGIETDKFDGLIKSKANEVNRYVKLGFQKTKIHINPTEFNLVVKLQNPKILVKKNEIILSKLDLFLSLKSFFSSDFLLKKAEVAFVKNDIKDLTKITSIFLPNIVNKKLNKVFHKGYLEGEFIIPFESDGSIGKDYGFFGKVSDASINLTKEFSIKQLTTEINHVKDADADGFKITVKKGSIYNLELAGSTINLKRKKNETKVKSLLKTKGKLNFSQIKKISTLFALNTSNLKDVNGTVDLKTNINFDLSKQFKIGNLSYSIEGDIAYLEIHTEERRIIKKYLPEFGPKIILKDVN
;
A
#
# COMPACT_ATOMS: atom_id res chain seq x y z
N MET A 1 -17.81 -61.30 -13.39
CA MET A 1 -17.13 -60.12 -13.96
C MET A 1 -17.30 -58.85 -13.14
N SER A 2 -18.45 -58.55 -12.56
CA SER A 2 -18.69 -57.26 -11.85
C SER A 2 -17.80 -57.03 -10.62
N LYS A 3 -17.53 -58.05 -9.79
CA LYS A 3 -16.69 -57.92 -8.57
C LYS A 3 -15.22 -57.64 -8.88
N PHE A 4 -14.69 -58.16 -9.98
CA PHE A 4 -13.34 -57.88 -10.44
C PHE A 4 -13.21 -56.41 -10.90
N PHE A 5 -14.15 -55.94 -11.71
CA PHE A 5 -14.17 -54.53 -12.17
C PHE A 5 -14.32 -53.55 -11.00
N LEU A 6 -15.16 -53.88 -10.02
CA LEU A 6 -15.33 -53.04 -8.82
C LEU A 6 -14.03 -52.95 -8.01
N ARG A 7 -13.34 -54.08 -7.78
CA ARG A 7 -12.05 -54.08 -7.06
C ARG A 7 -10.98 -53.33 -7.83
N PHE A 8 -10.88 -53.54 -9.15
CA PHE A 8 -9.96 -52.82 -10.00
C PHE A 8 -10.23 -51.29 -9.96
N PHE A 9 -11.47 -50.88 -10.11
CA PHE A 9 -11.87 -49.48 -10.02
C PHE A 9 -11.54 -48.90 -8.65
N LEU A 10 -11.75 -49.61 -7.56
CA LEU A 10 -11.44 -49.15 -6.21
C LEU A 10 -9.93 -48.98 -5.99
N ILE A 11 -9.11 -49.90 -6.53
CA ILE A 11 -7.65 -49.79 -6.50
C ILE A 11 -7.20 -48.56 -7.28
N VAL A 12 -7.71 -48.34 -8.49
CA VAL A 12 -7.39 -47.18 -9.31
C VAL A 12 -7.81 -45.90 -8.58
N LEU A 13 -8.99 -45.87 -7.98
CA LEU A 13 -9.45 -44.71 -7.19
C LEU A 13 -8.51 -44.39 -6.03
N ILE A 14 -8.10 -45.41 -5.26
CA ILE A 14 -7.16 -45.25 -4.13
C ILE A 14 -5.82 -44.67 -4.65
N VAL A 15 -5.30 -45.18 -5.76
CA VAL A 15 -4.05 -44.72 -6.35
C VAL A 15 -4.19 -43.26 -6.79
N VAL A 16 -5.27 -42.90 -7.47
CA VAL A 16 -5.53 -41.52 -7.90
C VAL A 16 -5.66 -40.56 -6.73
N VAL A 17 -6.43 -40.96 -5.70
CA VAL A 17 -6.60 -40.14 -4.47
C VAL A 17 -5.25 -39.96 -3.76
N SER A 18 -4.51 -41.07 -3.58
CA SER A 18 -3.18 -41.00 -2.94
C SER A 18 -2.20 -40.14 -3.72
N ALA A 19 -2.17 -40.25 -5.06
CA ALA A 19 -1.35 -39.43 -5.92
C ALA A 19 -1.76 -37.94 -5.83
N THR A 20 -3.05 -37.65 -5.82
CA THR A 20 -3.58 -36.29 -5.66
C THR A 20 -3.17 -35.70 -4.32
N ILE A 21 -3.30 -36.44 -3.24
CA ILE A 21 -2.86 -36.03 -1.89
C ILE A 21 -1.36 -35.77 -1.90
N PHE A 22 -0.57 -36.70 -2.43
CA PHE A 22 0.88 -36.55 -2.52
C PHE A 22 1.25 -35.29 -3.30
N LEU A 23 0.68 -35.09 -4.48
CA LEU A 23 0.94 -33.91 -5.32
C LEU A 23 0.46 -32.61 -4.68
N SER A 24 -0.57 -32.65 -3.88
CA SER A 24 -1.07 -31.46 -3.18
C SER A 24 -0.12 -31.03 -2.06
N TYR A 25 0.42 -31.95 -1.28
CA TYR A 25 1.27 -31.65 -0.13
C TYR A 25 2.75 -31.53 -0.50
N PHE A 26 3.29 -32.50 -1.23
CA PHE A 26 4.72 -32.58 -1.51
C PHE A 26 5.11 -31.93 -2.83
N GLY A 27 4.25 -32.03 -3.85
CA GLY A 27 4.53 -31.55 -5.21
C GLY A 27 5.67 -32.33 -5.89
N ILE A 28 5.94 -31.98 -7.13
CA ILE A 28 7.02 -32.56 -7.95
C ILE A 28 7.93 -31.44 -8.45
N GLU A 29 9.24 -31.56 -8.27
CA GLU A 29 10.21 -30.66 -8.89
C GLU A 29 10.32 -30.97 -10.40
N THR A 30 10.31 -29.94 -11.22
CA THR A 30 10.38 -30.04 -12.68
C THR A 30 10.91 -28.75 -13.28
N ASP A 31 11.56 -28.87 -14.41
CA ASP A 31 12.02 -27.75 -15.24
C ASP A 31 11.13 -27.51 -16.48
N LYS A 32 10.08 -28.33 -16.64
CA LYS A 32 9.19 -28.30 -17.82
C LYS A 32 8.66 -26.90 -18.15
N PHE A 33 8.39 -26.08 -17.12
CA PHE A 33 7.82 -24.75 -17.31
C PHE A 33 8.83 -23.62 -17.24
N ASP A 34 10.09 -23.89 -16.87
CA ASP A 34 11.11 -22.87 -16.62
C ASP A 34 11.33 -21.93 -17.81
N GLY A 35 11.53 -22.51 -18.98
CA GLY A 35 11.74 -21.75 -20.22
C GLY A 35 10.53 -20.89 -20.58
N LEU A 36 9.33 -21.46 -20.45
CA LEU A 36 8.08 -20.78 -20.76
C LEU A 36 7.79 -19.61 -19.80
N ILE A 37 7.99 -19.83 -18.49
CA ILE A 37 7.81 -18.79 -17.47
C ILE A 37 8.79 -17.64 -17.71
N LYS A 38 10.07 -17.92 -17.96
CA LYS A 38 11.09 -16.91 -18.25
C LYS A 38 10.78 -16.15 -19.55
N SER A 39 10.35 -16.86 -20.61
CA SER A 39 9.93 -16.23 -21.87
C SER A 39 8.75 -15.30 -21.67
N LYS A 40 7.69 -15.75 -21.02
CA LYS A 40 6.51 -14.94 -20.74
C LYS A 40 6.82 -13.72 -19.86
N ALA A 41 7.68 -13.84 -18.87
CA ALA A 41 8.14 -12.70 -18.08
C ALA A 41 8.88 -11.66 -18.93
N ASN A 42 9.71 -12.09 -19.87
CA ASN A 42 10.44 -11.20 -20.80
C ASN A 42 9.49 -10.54 -21.82
N GLU A 43 8.44 -11.23 -22.26
CA GLU A 43 7.42 -10.69 -23.18
C GLU A 43 6.67 -9.49 -22.54
N VAL A 44 6.40 -9.55 -21.23
CA VAL A 44 5.74 -8.44 -20.50
C VAL A 44 6.58 -7.16 -20.60
N ASN A 45 7.87 -7.27 -20.40
CA ASN A 45 8.79 -6.15 -20.57
C ASN A 45 10.23 -6.63 -20.74
N ARG A 46 10.89 -6.20 -21.83
CA ARG A 46 12.29 -6.57 -22.18
C ARG A 46 13.34 -6.22 -21.10
N TYR A 47 13.00 -5.33 -20.17
CA TYR A 47 13.90 -4.94 -19.07
C TYR A 47 13.69 -5.77 -17.81
N VAL A 48 12.67 -6.63 -17.79
CA VAL A 48 12.32 -7.48 -16.65
C VAL A 48 12.82 -8.89 -16.90
N LYS A 49 13.64 -9.40 -16.01
CA LYS A 49 14.09 -10.81 -16.03
C LYS A 49 13.65 -11.48 -14.75
N LEU A 50 13.04 -12.63 -14.88
CA LEU A 50 12.65 -13.46 -13.74
C LEU A 50 13.76 -14.49 -13.48
N GLY A 51 14.30 -14.46 -12.25
CA GLY A 51 15.24 -15.46 -11.75
C GLY A 51 14.58 -16.33 -10.68
N PHE A 52 14.87 -17.61 -10.68
CA PHE A 52 14.49 -18.57 -9.64
C PHE A 52 15.39 -19.80 -9.72
N GLN A 53 15.44 -20.59 -8.66
CA GLN A 53 16.32 -21.75 -8.57
C GLN A 53 15.67 -23.01 -9.16
N LYS A 54 14.45 -23.31 -8.70
CA LYS A 54 13.71 -24.51 -9.08
C LYS A 54 12.22 -24.20 -9.18
N THR A 55 11.55 -25.00 -9.99
CA THR A 55 10.09 -24.99 -10.11
C THR A 55 9.52 -26.23 -9.44
N LYS A 56 8.48 -26.05 -8.63
CA LYS A 56 7.75 -27.13 -7.96
C LYS A 56 6.29 -27.07 -8.34
N ILE A 57 5.76 -28.18 -8.81
CA ILE A 57 4.34 -28.29 -9.21
C ILE A 57 3.56 -28.94 -8.08
N HIS A 58 2.45 -28.33 -7.72
CA HIS A 58 1.45 -28.86 -6.84
C HIS A 58 0.10 -28.95 -7.58
N ILE A 59 -0.78 -29.79 -7.08
CA ILE A 59 -2.19 -29.80 -7.49
C ILE A 59 -3.01 -29.15 -6.38
N ASN A 60 -3.85 -28.18 -6.74
CA ASN A 60 -4.89 -27.68 -5.85
C ASN A 60 -6.21 -28.40 -6.19
N PRO A 61 -6.63 -29.39 -5.39
CA PRO A 61 -7.81 -30.20 -5.71
C PRO A 61 -9.11 -29.41 -5.53
N THR A 62 -9.13 -28.37 -4.70
CA THR A 62 -10.35 -27.57 -4.44
C THR A 62 -10.69 -26.65 -5.62
N GLU A 63 -9.69 -26.11 -6.28
CA GLU A 63 -9.86 -25.21 -7.44
C GLU A 63 -9.60 -25.89 -8.78
N PHE A 64 -9.23 -27.18 -8.78
CA PHE A 64 -8.83 -27.94 -9.97
C PHE A 64 -7.76 -27.21 -10.80
N ASN A 65 -6.72 -26.71 -10.11
CA ASN A 65 -5.61 -25.98 -10.72
C ASN A 65 -4.29 -26.70 -10.47
N LEU A 66 -3.33 -26.48 -11.39
CA LEU A 66 -1.92 -26.68 -11.12
C LEU A 66 -1.36 -25.45 -10.47
N VAL A 67 -0.58 -25.59 -9.41
CA VAL A 67 0.13 -24.51 -8.77
C VAL A 67 1.62 -24.72 -9.00
N VAL A 68 2.20 -23.81 -9.77
CA VAL A 68 3.63 -23.77 -10.06
C VAL A 68 4.27 -22.81 -9.10
N LYS A 69 5.01 -23.33 -8.12
CA LYS A 69 5.72 -22.57 -7.10
C LYS A 69 7.17 -22.39 -7.51
N LEU A 70 7.63 -21.15 -7.56
CA LEU A 70 9.03 -20.84 -7.86
C LEU A 70 9.82 -20.71 -6.55
N GLN A 71 10.95 -21.41 -6.48
CA GLN A 71 11.84 -21.35 -5.32
C GLN A 71 12.85 -20.21 -5.44
N ASN A 72 12.98 -19.40 -4.37
CA ASN A 72 13.83 -18.23 -4.32
C ASN A 72 13.65 -17.30 -5.53
N PRO A 73 12.38 -16.91 -5.82
CA PRO A 73 12.10 -16.07 -6.96
C PRO A 73 12.64 -14.65 -6.75
N LYS A 74 13.10 -14.06 -7.84
CA LYS A 74 13.57 -12.68 -7.86
C LYS A 74 13.26 -12.02 -9.21
N ILE A 75 12.96 -10.76 -9.18
CA ILE A 75 12.77 -9.94 -10.36
C ILE A 75 13.98 -9.04 -10.53
N LEU A 76 14.65 -9.18 -11.67
CA LEU A 76 15.77 -8.32 -12.05
C LEU A 76 15.25 -7.29 -13.06
N VAL A 77 15.42 -6.01 -12.75
CA VAL A 77 15.05 -4.92 -13.64
C VAL A 77 16.28 -4.06 -13.88
N LYS A 78 16.89 -4.20 -15.05
CA LYS A 78 18.23 -3.67 -15.34
C LYS A 78 19.27 -4.18 -14.34
N LYS A 79 19.74 -3.29 -13.43
CA LYS A 79 20.74 -3.60 -12.40
C LYS A 79 20.12 -3.73 -10.99
N ASN A 80 18.80 -3.53 -10.87
CA ASN A 80 18.12 -3.58 -9.58
C ASN A 80 17.41 -4.92 -9.42
N GLU A 81 17.41 -5.44 -8.21
CA GLU A 81 16.80 -6.72 -7.83
C GLU A 81 15.66 -6.48 -6.85
N ILE A 82 14.53 -7.14 -7.07
CA ILE A 82 13.43 -7.27 -6.11
C ILE A 82 13.42 -8.71 -5.65
N ILE A 83 13.62 -8.90 -4.36
CA ILE A 83 13.57 -10.22 -3.74
C ILE A 83 12.12 -10.54 -3.43
N LEU A 84 11.66 -11.67 -3.93
CA LEU A 84 10.32 -12.18 -3.67
C LEU A 84 10.39 -13.27 -2.61
N SER A 85 9.42 -13.30 -1.70
CA SER A 85 9.21 -14.43 -0.79
C SER A 85 8.36 -15.52 -1.41
N LYS A 86 7.52 -15.15 -2.41
CA LYS A 86 6.58 -16.07 -3.05
C LYS A 86 6.34 -15.64 -4.49
N LEU A 87 6.31 -16.61 -5.38
CA LEU A 87 5.75 -16.47 -6.71
C LEU A 87 5.10 -17.79 -7.11
N ASP A 88 3.78 -17.83 -6.96
CA ASP A 88 2.96 -18.98 -7.26
C ASP A 88 2.08 -18.66 -8.48
N LEU A 89 2.15 -19.52 -9.48
CA LEU A 89 1.38 -19.40 -10.72
C LEU A 89 0.31 -20.49 -10.74
N PHE A 90 -0.94 -20.11 -10.85
CA PHE A 90 -2.07 -21.01 -10.90
C PHE A 90 -2.49 -21.22 -12.36
N LEU A 91 -2.29 -22.44 -12.84
CA LEU A 91 -2.54 -22.81 -14.22
C LEU A 91 -3.77 -23.68 -14.34
N SER A 92 -4.42 -23.66 -15.49
CA SER A 92 -5.42 -24.69 -15.81
C SER A 92 -4.77 -26.08 -15.83
N LEU A 93 -5.47 -27.12 -15.36
CA LEU A 93 -4.99 -28.50 -15.49
C LEU A 93 -4.71 -28.90 -16.93
N LYS A 94 -5.41 -28.31 -17.91
CA LYS A 94 -5.16 -28.52 -19.33
C LYS A 94 -3.74 -28.14 -19.73
N SER A 95 -3.16 -27.11 -19.10
CA SER A 95 -1.79 -26.67 -19.40
C SER A 95 -0.71 -27.73 -19.11
N PHE A 96 -1.03 -28.76 -18.33
CA PHE A 96 -0.09 -29.85 -18.09
C PHE A 96 -0.01 -30.81 -19.30
N PHE A 97 -1.14 -31.00 -19.97
CA PHE A 97 -1.29 -31.95 -21.08
C PHE A 97 -1.16 -31.29 -22.48
N SER A 98 -1.30 -29.98 -22.55
CA SER A 98 -1.17 -29.18 -23.77
C SER A 98 0.04 -28.27 -23.72
N SER A 99 0.44 -27.72 -24.85
CA SER A 99 1.43 -26.66 -24.93
C SER A 99 0.88 -25.27 -24.55
N ASP A 100 -0.42 -25.18 -24.27
CA ASP A 100 -1.07 -23.92 -23.96
C ASP A 100 -0.88 -23.57 -22.48
N PHE A 101 -0.22 -22.44 -22.23
CA PHE A 101 0.02 -21.93 -20.90
C PHE A 101 -1.14 -21.01 -20.47
N LEU A 102 -2.20 -21.62 -19.92
CA LEU A 102 -3.39 -20.90 -19.47
C LEU A 102 -3.22 -20.51 -18.01
N LEU A 103 -2.67 -19.32 -17.76
CA LEU A 103 -2.53 -18.73 -16.44
C LEU A 103 -3.89 -18.21 -15.98
N LYS A 104 -4.33 -18.63 -14.79
CA LYS A 104 -5.58 -18.17 -14.17
C LYS A 104 -5.34 -17.11 -13.11
N LYS A 105 -4.28 -17.27 -12.33
CA LYS A 105 -3.94 -16.39 -11.21
C LYS A 105 -2.44 -16.43 -10.96
N ALA A 106 -1.85 -15.32 -10.56
CA ALA A 106 -0.52 -15.26 -9.97
C ALA A 106 -0.60 -14.66 -8.57
N GLU A 107 0.09 -15.25 -7.62
CA GLU A 107 0.30 -14.72 -6.28
C GLU A 107 1.77 -14.38 -6.13
N VAL A 108 2.02 -13.10 -5.88
CA VAL A 108 3.38 -12.53 -5.80
C VAL A 108 3.53 -11.85 -4.46
N ALA A 109 4.40 -12.37 -3.60
CA ALA A 109 4.74 -11.68 -2.36
C ALA A 109 6.22 -11.26 -2.39
N PHE A 110 6.50 -10.05 -1.97
CA PHE A 110 7.85 -9.55 -1.86
C PHE A 110 8.19 -9.22 -0.41
N VAL A 111 9.41 -9.56 -0.05
CA VAL A 111 9.97 -9.26 1.27
C VAL A 111 10.25 -7.76 1.41
N LYS A 112 10.67 -7.37 2.58
CA LYS A 112 11.06 -6.00 2.92
C LYS A 112 12.14 -5.47 1.95
N ASN A 113 11.71 -4.71 0.94
CA ASN A 113 12.58 -4.05 -0.04
C ASN A 113 12.72 -2.57 0.26
N ASP A 114 13.87 -1.98 -0.01
CA ASP A 114 14.08 -0.54 0.14
C ASP A 114 13.22 0.24 -0.87
N ILE A 115 12.46 1.23 -0.37
CA ILE A 115 11.55 2.04 -1.20
C ILE A 115 12.32 2.79 -2.29
N LYS A 116 13.55 3.23 -2.03
CA LYS A 116 14.36 3.93 -3.06
C LYS A 116 14.72 3.01 -4.22
N ASP A 117 15.02 1.74 -3.94
CA ASP A 117 15.32 0.79 -4.99
C ASP A 117 14.06 0.44 -5.78
N LEU A 118 12.92 0.29 -5.10
CA LEU A 118 11.63 0.14 -5.77
C LEU A 118 11.28 1.36 -6.64
N THR A 119 11.54 2.59 -6.18
CA THR A 119 11.28 3.79 -7.01
C THR A 119 12.18 3.87 -8.25
N LYS A 120 13.42 3.38 -8.19
CA LYS A 120 14.28 3.26 -9.39
C LYS A 120 13.69 2.28 -10.40
N ILE A 121 13.11 1.17 -9.91
CA ILE A 121 12.47 0.17 -10.76
C ILE A 121 11.18 0.71 -11.36
N THR A 122 10.32 1.34 -10.55
CA THR A 122 9.08 1.94 -11.03
C THR A 122 9.31 3.05 -12.06
N SER A 123 10.51 3.67 -12.05
CA SER A 123 10.89 4.68 -13.04
C SER A 123 10.85 4.18 -14.49
N ILE A 124 10.89 2.88 -14.71
CA ILE A 124 10.83 2.27 -16.04
C ILE A 124 9.37 2.19 -16.54
N PHE A 125 8.42 2.12 -15.61
CA PHE A 125 7.01 1.89 -15.91
C PHE A 125 6.14 3.14 -15.75
N LEU A 126 6.58 4.10 -14.91
CA LEU A 126 5.80 5.29 -14.58
C LEU A 126 6.29 6.52 -15.37
N PRO A 127 5.40 7.47 -15.68
CA PRO A 127 5.79 8.74 -16.29
C PRO A 127 6.83 9.48 -15.45
N ASN A 128 7.76 10.17 -16.12
CA ASN A 128 8.87 10.91 -15.47
C ASN A 128 8.41 11.90 -14.39
N ILE A 129 7.25 12.52 -14.56
CA ILE A 129 6.69 13.46 -13.57
C ILE A 129 6.36 12.74 -12.25
N VAL A 130 5.76 11.54 -12.33
CA VAL A 130 5.43 10.73 -11.15
C VAL A 130 6.69 10.27 -10.45
N ASN A 131 7.68 9.79 -11.20
CA ASN A 131 8.96 9.35 -10.64
C ASN A 131 9.72 10.45 -9.93
N LYS A 132 9.78 11.66 -10.53
CA LYS A 132 10.40 12.82 -9.89
C LYS A 132 9.71 13.19 -8.57
N LYS A 133 8.38 13.06 -8.51
CA LYS A 133 7.61 13.30 -7.28
C LYS A 133 7.89 12.23 -6.24
N LEU A 134 7.83 10.95 -6.60
CA LEU A 134 8.10 9.84 -5.68
C LEU A 134 9.49 9.93 -5.05
N ASN A 135 10.52 10.17 -5.86
CA ASN A 135 11.90 10.32 -5.39
C ASN A 135 12.11 11.54 -4.47
N LYS A 136 11.31 12.61 -4.63
CA LYS A 136 11.36 13.77 -3.73
C LYS A 136 10.61 13.51 -2.41
N VAL A 137 9.57 12.70 -2.45
CA VAL A 137 8.69 12.43 -1.31
C VAL A 137 9.31 11.39 -0.40
N PHE A 138 9.77 10.26 -0.94
CA PHE A 138 10.31 9.15 -0.13
C PHE A 138 11.82 9.28 0.03
N HIS A 139 12.30 9.42 1.29
CA HIS A 139 13.72 9.49 1.60
C HIS A 139 14.29 8.17 2.07
N LYS A 140 13.55 7.43 2.84
CA LYS A 140 13.90 6.09 3.33
C LYS A 140 12.63 5.33 3.67
N GLY A 141 12.78 4.04 3.87
CA GLY A 141 11.71 3.15 4.29
C GLY A 141 11.77 1.85 3.53
N TYR A 142 10.96 0.93 3.98
CA TYR A 142 10.85 -0.39 3.39
C TYR A 142 9.40 -0.64 3.00
N LEU A 143 9.23 -1.40 1.93
CA LEU A 143 7.92 -1.88 1.48
C LEU A 143 7.97 -3.40 1.39
N GLU A 144 6.98 -4.05 1.97
CA GLU A 144 6.66 -5.47 1.80
C GLU A 144 5.21 -5.59 1.35
N GLY A 145 4.85 -6.65 0.65
CA GLY A 145 3.47 -6.79 0.23
C GLY A 145 3.20 -8.03 -0.60
N GLU A 146 1.93 -8.23 -0.87
CA GLU A 146 1.41 -9.34 -1.65
C GLU A 146 0.44 -8.82 -2.71
N PHE A 147 0.59 -9.34 -3.94
CA PHE A 147 -0.34 -9.15 -5.05
C PHE A 147 -1.01 -10.47 -5.38
N ILE A 148 -2.31 -10.40 -5.60
CA ILE A 148 -3.10 -11.47 -6.20
C ILE A 148 -3.58 -10.93 -7.55
N ILE A 149 -3.11 -11.53 -8.63
CA ILE A 149 -3.37 -11.07 -9.99
C ILE A 149 -4.15 -12.16 -10.73
N PRO A 150 -5.46 -12.01 -10.92
CA PRO A 150 -6.23 -12.91 -11.76
C PRO A 150 -5.96 -12.62 -13.23
N PHE A 151 -6.10 -13.63 -14.08
CA PHE A 151 -5.98 -13.53 -15.51
C PHE A 151 -7.24 -14.03 -16.19
N GLU A 152 -7.66 -13.34 -17.23
CA GLU A 152 -8.75 -13.74 -18.11
C GLU A 152 -8.27 -14.82 -19.09
N SER A 153 -9.20 -15.45 -19.79
CA SER A 153 -8.90 -16.52 -20.76
C SER A 153 -8.02 -16.09 -21.93
N ASP A 154 -8.01 -14.79 -22.24
CA ASP A 154 -7.15 -14.19 -23.28
C ASP A 154 -5.75 -13.79 -22.75
N GLY A 155 -5.47 -14.05 -21.48
CA GLY A 155 -4.21 -13.70 -20.81
C GLY A 155 -4.12 -12.27 -20.33
N SER A 156 -5.17 -11.46 -20.48
CA SER A 156 -5.23 -10.12 -19.91
C SER A 156 -5.42 -10.17 -18.39
N ILE A 157 -5.01 -9.11 -17.69
CA ILE A 157 -5.19 -9.02 -16.24
C ILE A 157 -6.67 -8.80 -15.94
N GLY A 158 -7.22 -9.68 -15.12
CA GLY A 158 -8.60 -9.60 -14.64
C GLY A 158 -8.82 -8.42 -13.70
N LYS A 159 -10.08 -8.05 -13.52
CA LYS A 159 -10.46 -6.87 -12.72
C LYS A 159 -10.40 -7.11 -11.21
N ASP A 160 -10.33 -8.37 -10.77
CA ASP A 160 -10.41 -8.76 -9.35
C ASP A 160 -9.02 -8.94 -8.72
N TYR A 161 -8.07 -8.07 -9.07
CA TYR A 161 -6.76 -8.08 -8.44
C TYR A 161 -6.83 -7.67 -6.97
N GLY A 162 -5.94 -8.22 -6.16
CA GLY A 162 -5.77 -7.89 -4.75
C GLY A 162 -4.40 -7.32 -4.48
N PHE A 163 -4.31 -6.42 -3.52
CA PHE A 163 -3.04 -5.93 -3.00
C PHE A 163 -3.13 -5.71 -1.50
N PHE A 164 -2.16 -6.24 -0.80
CA PHE A 164 -1.85 -5.89 0.58
C PHE A 164 -0.41 -5.44 0.66
N GLY A 165 -0.15 -4.29 1.29
CA GLY A 165 1.19 -3.75 1.46
C GLY A 165 1.40 -3.19 2.85
N LYS A 166 2.65 -3.24 3.31
CA LYS A 166 3.09 -2.60 4.54
C LYS A 166 4.34 -1.79 4.27
N VAL A 167 4.24 -0.50 4.54
CA VAL A 167 5.39 0.40 4.58
C VAL A 167 5.90 0.46 6.00
N SER A 168 7.20 0.37 6.21
CA SER A 168 7.82 0.46 7.54
C SER A 168 9.01 1.41 7.55
N ASP A 169 9.17 2.10 8.69
CA ASP A 169 10.29 3.02 8.97
C ASP A 169 10.49 4.09 7.89
N ALA A 170 9.41 4.50 7.21
CA ALA A 170 9.51 5.46 6.14
C ALA A 170 9.68 6.89 6.66
N SER A 171 10.40 7.69 5.87
CA SER A 171 10.45 9.14 6.00
C SER A 171 9.94 9.77 4.73
N ILE A 172 8.90 10.58 4.85
CA ILE A 172 8.20 11.23 3.75
C ILE A 172 8.32 12.73 3.90
N ASN A 173 8.84 13.42 2.89
CA ASN A 173 8.83 14.87 2.84
C ASN A 173 7.64 15.34 2.02
N LEU A 174 6.64 15.91 2.68
CA LEU A 174 5.48 16.50 2.01
C LEU A 174 5.86 17.85 1.38
N THR A 175 6.64 18.64 2.11
CA THR A 175 7.25 19.90 1.65
C THR A 175 8.67 19.99 2.20
N LYS A 176 9.40 21.09 1.93
CA LYS A 176 10.72 21.33 2.53
C LYS A 176 10.67 21.40 4.07
N GLU A 177 9.56 21.81 4.62
CA GLU A 177 9.38 22.03 6.06
C GLU A 177 8.58 20.93 6.75
N PHE A 178 7.77 20.16 6.00
CA PHE A 178 6.91 19.11 6.51
C PHE A 178 7.42 17.73 6.15
N SER A 179 7.89 17.01 7.15
CA SER A 179 8.28 15.62 6.99
C SER A 179 7.57 14.74 8.02
N ILE A 180 7.06 13.61 7.54
CA ILE A 180 6.58 12.53 8.39
C ILE A 180 7.75 11.59 8.64
N LYS A 181 8.00 11.27 9.90
CA LYS A 181 9.09 10.41 10.34
C LYS A 181 8.57 9.10 10.92
N GLN A 182 9.36 8.04 10.82
CA GLN A 182 9.05 6.71 11.36
C GLN A 182 7.66 6.20 10.95
N LEU A 183 7.27 6.48 9.70
CA LEU A 183 5.97 6.12 9.20
C LEU A 183 5.89 4.60 8.97
N THR A 184 4.89 3.99 9.60
CA THR A 184 4.49 2.61 9.33
C THR A 184 3.02 2.61 8.95
N THR A 185 2.70 2.08 7.77
CA THR A 185 1.33 2.01 7.24
C THR A 185 1.02 0.64 6.69
N GLU A 186 -0.25 0.28 6.75
CA GLU A 186 -0.83 -0.82 5.98
C GLU A 186 -1.62 -0.24 4.81
N ILE A 187 -1.50 -0.89 3.66
CA ILE A 187 -2.17 -0.52 2.42
C ILE A 187 -2.98 -1.74 1.97
N ASN A 188 -4.28 -1.58 1.90
CA ASN A 188 -5.19 -2.62 1.45
C ASN A 188 -5.91 -2.17 0.20
N HIS A 189 -5.94 -3.01 -0.81
CA HIS A 189 -6.84 -2.84 -1.93
C HIS A 189 -8.28 -3.06 -1.46
N VAL A 190 -9.17 -2.16 -1.83
CA VAL A 190 -10.60 -2.22 -1.49
C VAL A 190 -11.38 -2.10 -2.77
N LYS A 191 -12.17 -3.13 -3.06
CA LYS A 191 -13.08 -3.16 -4.18
C LYS A 191 -14.51 -3.01 -3.69
N ASP A 192 -15.22 -2.04 -4.21
CA ASP A 192 -16.65 -1.80 -4.05
C ASP A 192 -17.33 -2.02 -5.41
N ALA A 193 -18.65 -2.24 -5.43
CA ALA A 193 -19.42 -2.46 -6.66
C ALA A 193 -19.17 -1.36 -7.73
N ASP A 194 -18.95 -0.11 -7.30
CA ASP A 194 -18.81 1.06 -8.18
C ASP A 194 -17.42 1.69 -8.18
N ALA A 195 -16.47 1.20 -7.37
CA ALA A 195 -15.16 1.84 -7.21
C ALA A 195 -14.07 0.86 -6.83
N ASP A 196 -12.92 1.04 -7.47
CA ASP A 196 -11.65 0.39 -7.17
C ASP A 196 -10.77 1.38 -6.40
N GLY A 197 -10.09 0.93 -5.36
CA GLY A 197 -9.32 1.86 -4.56
C GLY A 197 -8.41 1.23 -3.51
N PHE A 198 -7.87 2.09 -2.66
CA PHE A 198 -6.96 1.68 -1.60
C PHE A 198 -7.34 2.33 -0.28
N LYS A 199 -7.23 1.56 0.79
CA LYS A 199 -7.29 2.06 2.16
C LYS A 199 -5.89 1.98 2.77
N ILE A 200 -5.39 3.14 3.19
CA ILE A 200 -4.11 3.26 3.88
C ILE A 200 -4.41 3.54 5.36
N THR A 201 -3.84 2.74 6.25
CA THR A 201 -3.98 2.91 7.70
C THR A 201 -2.62 3.18 8.31
N VAL A 202 -2.47 4.29 8.99
CA VAL A 202 -1.24 4.66 9.70
C VAL A 202 -1.21 3.92 11.04
N LYS A 203 -0.21 3.07 11.24
CA LYS A 203 0.03 2.35 12.51
C LYS A 203 0.98 3.11 13.41
N LYS A 204 1.95 3.81 12.83
CA LYS A 204 2.94 4.64 13.51
C LYS A 204 3.40 5.74 12.57
N GLY A 205 3.76 6.86 13.12
CA GLY A 205 4.33 7.99 12.40
C GLY A 205 4.17 9.26 13.19
N SER A 206 5.02 10.22 12.92
CA SER A 206 4.94 11.52 13.55
C SER A 206 5.26 12.63 12.57
N ILE A 207 4.61 13.76 12.74
CA ILE A 207 4.92 15.02 12.12
C ILE A 207 5.22 16.02 13.21
N TYR A 208 6.45 16.55 13.24
CA TYR A 208 6.99 17.22 14.42
C TYR A 208 6.85 16.33 15.68
N ASN A 209 6.12 16.79 16.70
CA ASN A 209 5.84 16.07 17.94
C ASN A 209 4.40 15.51 17.99
N LEU A 210 3.70 15.52 16.86
CA LEU A 210 2.34 14.97 16.76
C LEU A 210 2.40 13.56 16.23
N GLU A 211 1.83 12.62 16.97
CA GLU A 211 1.61 11.25 16.56
C GLU A 211 0.46 11.17 15.55
N LEU A 212 0.61 10.30 14.55
CA LEU A 212 -0.36 10.10 13.47
C LEU A 212 -1.06 8.74 13.53
N ALA A 213 -0.81 7.94 14.57
CA ALA A 213 -1.35 6.60 14.69
C ALA A 213 -2.88 6.59 14.62
N GLY A 214 -3.46 5.61 13.91
CA GLY A 214 -4.90 5.49 13.69
C GLY A 214 -5.47 6.41 12.61
N SER A 215 -4.64 7.23 11.93
CA SER A 215 -5.05 7.96 10.73
C SER A 215 -5.35 7.01 9.58
N THR A 216 -6.32 7.37 8.74
CA THR A 216 -6.70 6.59 7.57
C THR A 216 -6.82 7.48 6.33
N ILE A 217 -6.46 6.92 5.17
CA ILE A 217 -6.63 7.57 3.87
C ILE A 217 -7.32 6.55 2.96
N ASN A 218 -8.47 6.92 2.42
CA ASN A 218 -9.23 6.11 1.47
C ASN A 218 -9.14 6.77 0.08
N LEU A 219 -8.63 6.01 -0.87
CA LEU A 219 -8.53 6.40 -2.27
C LEU A 219 -9.57 5.60 -3.04
N LYS A 220 -10.55 6.25 -3.67
CA LYS A 220 -11.54 5.59 -4.53
C LYS A 220 -11.40 6.12 -5.95
N ARG A 221 -10.97 5.24 -6.86
CA ARG A 221 -10.75 5.57 -8.27
C ARG A 221 -12.08 5.49 -9.03
N LYS A 222 -12.44 6.55 -9.71
CA LYS A 222 -13.49 6.62 -10.74
C LYS A 222 -12.84 6.84 -12.11
N LYS A 223 -13.61 6.72 -13.20
CA LYS A 223 -13.10 6.77 -14.58
C LYS A 223 -12.07 7.88 -14.84
N ASN A 224 -12.27 9.09 -14.33
CA ASN A 224 -11.45 10.26 -14.64
C ASN A 224 -10.83 10.94 -13.42
N GLU A 225 -11.17 10.54 -12.21
CA GLU A 225 -10.76 11.16 -10.97
C GLU A 225 -10.53 10.12 -9.87
N THR A 226 -9.77 10.47 -8.87
CA THR A 226 -9.63 9.69 -7.64
C THR A 226 -10.16 10.53 -6.49
N LYS A 227 -11.20 10.04 -5.82
CA LYS A 227 -11.71 10.65 -4.58
C LYS A 227 -10.83 10.24 -3.42
N VAL A 228 -10.34 11.22 -2.70
CA VAL A 228 -9.52 11.03 -1.51
C VAL A 228 -10.31 11.48 -0.29
N LYS A 229 -10.49 10.56 0.67
CA LYS A 229 -11.08 10.84 1.96
C LYS A 229 -10.07 10.43 3.03
N SER A 230 -9.62 11.37 3.83
CA SER A 230 -8.68 11.11 4.91
C SER A 230 -9.23 11.57 6.26
N LEU A 231 -9.01 10.74 7.25
CA LEU A 231 -9.17 11.05 8.66
C LEU A 231 -7.78 11.07 9.28
N LEU A 232 -7.26 12.25 9.56
CA LEU A 232 -5.98 12.41 10.25
C LEU A 232 -6.26 12.53 11.74
N LYS A 233 -5.66 11.65 12.53
CA LYS A 233 -5.62 11.72 13.98
C LYS A 233 -4.27 12.26 14.39
N THR A 234 -4.23 13.35 15.12
CA THR A 234 -2.98 13.97 15.57
C THR A 234 -3.04 14.23 17.07
N LYS A 235 -2.10 13.64 17.78
CA LYS A 235 -2.02 13.78 19.25
C LYS A 235 -0.61 14.15 19.67
N GLY A 236 -0.48 15.15 20.54
CA GLY A 236 0.82 15.53 21.05
C GLY A 236 0.93 17.00 21.43
N LYS A 237 2.18 17.46 21.59
CA LYS A 237 2.50 18.83 21.95
C LYS A 237 2.77 19.68 20.73
N LEU A 238 2.14 20.85 20.68
CA LEU A 238 2.39 21.87 19.67
C LEU A 238 3.04 23.09 20.30
N ASN A 239 4.01 23.66 19.60
CA ASN A 239 4.59 24.97 19.93
C ASN A 239 4.31 26.00 18.82
N PHE A 240 4.56 27.25 19.10
CA PHE A 240 4.30 28.35 18.17
C PHE A 240 4.97 28.17 16.81
N SER A 241 6.24 27.72 16.77
CA SER A 241 6.94 27.48 15.50
C SER A 241 6.24 26.43 14.63
N GLN A 242 5.72 25.37 15.24
CA GLN A 242 4.98 24.32 14.56
C GLN A 242 3.61 24.81 14.06
N ILE A 243 2.89 25.56 14.90
CA ILE A 243 1.61 26.17 14.53
C ILE A 243 1.80 27.15 13.37
N LYS A 244 2.80 28.01 13.43
CA LYS A 244 3.14 28.95 12.34
C LYS A 244 3.40 28.21 11.03
N LYS A 245 4.14 27.11 11.06
CA LYS A 245 4.40 26.31 9.88
C LYS A 245 3.14 25.63 9.35
N ILE A 246 2.31 25.05 10.24
CA ILE A 246 1.04 24.43 9.86
C ILE A 246 0.09 25.48 9.26
N SER A 247 0.00 26.67 9.87
CA SER A 247 -0.89 27.74 9.40
C SER A 247 -0.54 28.23 7.99
N THR A 248 0.76 28.26 7.64
CA THR A 248 1.19 28.61 6.29
C THR A 248 0.68 27.64 5.21
N LEU A 249 0.50 26.36 5.54
CA LEU A 249 -0.09 25.40 4.59
C LEU A 249 -1.55 25.70 4.27
N PHE A 250 -2.28 26.24 5.26
CA PHE A 250 -3.70 26.55 5.13
C PHE A 250 -3.96 28.04 4.88
N ALA A 251 -2.91 28.81 4.58
CA ALA A 251 -2.98 30.28 4.42
C ALA A 251 -3.66 31.01 5.61
N LEU A 252 -3.49 30.48 6.83
CA LEU A 252 -4.04 31.07 8.03
C LEU A 252 -3.13 32.18 8.55
N ASN A 253 -3.72 33.30 8.94
CA ASN A 253 -2.99 34.42 9.52
C ASN A 253 -2.71 34.18 11.01
N THR A 254 -1.44 34.06 11.37
CA THR A 254 -0.98 33.89 12.76
C THR A 254 -0.13 35.06 13.24
N SER A 255 -0.19 36.21 12.55
CA SER A 255 0.64 37.38 12.90
C SER A 255 0.40 37.91 14.32
N ASN A 256 -0.81 37.71 14.83
CA ASN A 256 -1.22 38.16 16.17
C ASN A 256 -0.96 37.15 17.30
N LEU A 257 -0.40 35.99 16.96
CA LEU A 257 -0.04 34.96 17.94
C LEU A 257 1.46 35.04 18.21
N LYS A 258 1.83 35.26 19.44
CA LYS A 258 3.18 35.03 19.97
C LYS A 258 3.09 33.84 20.91
N ASP A 259 4.02 32.97 20.82
CA ASP A 259 4.27 31.89 21.76
C ASP A 259 3.01 31.10 22.18
N VAL A 260 2.70 30.11 21.36
CA VAL A 260 1.60 29.17 21.64
C VAL A 260 2.20 27.84 21.98
N ASN A 261 1.87 27.31 23.15
CA ASN A 261 2.24 25.97 23.58
C ASN A 261 0.98 25.22 24.01
N GLY A 262 0.82 23.99 23.54
CA GLY A 262 -0.37 23.23 23.90
C GLY A 262 -0.23 21.73 23.71
N THR A 263 -1.16 21.01 24.31
CA THR A 263 -1.36 19.58 24.07
C THR A 263 -2.71 19.40 23.41
N VAL A 264 -2.72 18.72 22.28
CA VAL A 264 -3.91 18.55 21.45
C VAL A 264 -4.17 17.08 21.14
N ASP A 265 -5.44 16.73 20.95
CA ASP A 265 -5.90 15.46 20.38
C ASP A 265 -6.95 15.81 19.32
N LEU A 266 -6.53 15.83 18.04
CA LEU A 266 -7.34 16.35 16.94
C LEU A 266 -7.69 15.25 15.95
N LYS A 267 -8.91 15.34 15.40
CA LYS A 267 -9.39 14.57 14.26
C LYS A 267 -9.65 15.54 13.10
N THR A 268 -8.88 15.42 12.04
CA THR A 268 -9.02 16.27 10.86
C THR A 268 -9.54 15.44 9.70
N ASN A 269 -10.73 15.73 9.23
CA ASN A 269 -11.26 15.16 7.99
C ASN A 269 -10.82 16.04 6.82
N ILE A 270 -10.21 15.44 5.80
CA ILE A 270 -9.80 16.10 4.56
C ILE A 270 -10.37 15.31 3.41
N ASN A 271 -11.16 15.96 2.56
CA ASN A 271 -11.73 15.36 1.38
C ASN A 271 -11.36 16.20 0.17
N PHE A 272 -10.95 15.56 -0.92
CA PHE A 272 -10.67 16.23 -2.18
C PHE A 272 -10.75 15.24 -3.35
N ASP A 273 -10.87 15.79 -4.55
CA ASP A 273 -10.77 15.04 -5.79
C ASP A 273 -9.39 15.24 -6.41
N LEU A 274 -8.79 14.17 -6.90
CA LEU A 274 -7.51 14.18 -7.58
C LEU A 274 -7.71 13.83 -9.07
N SER A 275 -7.40 14.76 -9.96
CA SER A 275 -7.47 14.53 -11.40
C SER A 275 -6.36 13.59 -11.89
N LYS A 276 -6.46 13.10 -13.14
CA LYS A 276 -5.39 12.32 -13.79
C LYS A 276 -4.06 13.09 -13.88
N GLN A 277 -4.08 14.43 -13.89
CA GLN A 277 -2.89 15.28 -13.87
C GLN A 277 -2.41 15.61 -12.44
N PHE A 278 -2.96 14.95 -11.42
CA PHE A 278 -2.66 15.20 -10.00
C PHE A 278 -2.99 16.62 -9.54
N LYS A 279 -4.02 17.24 -10.12
CA LYS A 279 -4.56 18.51 -9.64
C LYS A 279 -5.63 18.23 -8.59
N ILE A 280 -5.57 18.97 -7.48
CA ILE A 280 -6.55 18.91 -6.40
C ILE A 280 -7.75 19.78 -6.76
N GLY A 281 -8.95 19.21 -6.63
CA GLY A 281 -10.23 19.91 -6.75
C GLY A 281 -11.14 19.58 -5.57
N ASN A 282 -12.19 20.36 -5.38
CA ASN A 282 -13.24 20.12 -4.38
C ASN A 282 -12.70 19.85 -2.95
N LEU A 283 -11.68 20.62 -2.55
CA LEU A 283 -11.06 20.48 -1.24
C LEU A 283 -12.04 20.94 -0.15
N SER A 284 -12.32 20.07 0.81
CA SER A 284 -13.02 20.37 2.04
C SER A 284 -12.29 19.78 3.24
N TYR A 285 -12.36 20.47 4.37
CA TYR A 285 -11.79 19.97 5.62
C TYR A 285 -12.65 20.36 6.81
N SER A 286 -12.61 19.55 7.86
CA SER A 286 -13.15 19.86 9.19
C SER A 286 -12.16 19.37 10.23
N ILE A 287 -12.08 20.09 11.33
CA ILE A 287 -11.21 19.78 12.47
C ILE A 287 -12.08 19.72 13.71
N GLU A 288 -11.96 18.64 14.44
CA GLU A 288 -12.63 18.40 15.73
C GLU A 288 -11.59 17.88 16.71
N GLY A 289 -11.74 18.18 17.98
CA GLY A 289 -10.86 17.57 18.99
C GLY A 289 -10.73 18.36 20.27
N ASP A 290 -9.96 17.80 21.15
CA ASP A 290 -9.79 18.25 22.53
C ASP A 290 -8.47 19.01 22.66
N ILE A 291 -8.51 20.13 23.36
CA ILE A 291 -7.35 20.92 23.76
C ILE A 291 -7.21 20.76 25.28
N ALA A 292 -6.34 19.84 25.68
CA ALA A 292 -6.11 19.63 27.12
C ALA A 292 -5.44 20.83 27.78
N TYR A 293 -4.56 21.49 27.06
CA TYR A 293 -3.89 22.69 27.55
C TYR A 293 -3.46 23.55 26.34
N LEU A 294 -3.80 24.83 26.37
CA LEU A 294 -3.34 25.80 25.39
C LEU A 294 -2.94 27.08 26.10
N GLU A 295 -1.70 27.47 25.96
CA GLU A 295 -1.15 28.74 26.43
C GLU A 295 -0.82 29.63 25.25
N ILE A 296 -1.44 30.79 25.21
CA ILE A 296 -1.29 31.78 24.15
C ILE A 296 -0.72 33.06 24.76
N HIS A 297 0.44 33.47 24.27
CA HIS A 297 0.98 34.80 24.55
C HIS A 297 0.62 35.73 23.40
N THR A 298 -0.09 36.80 23.69
CA THR A 298 -0.54 37.77 22.69
C THR A 298 0.28 39.04 22.77
N GLU A 299 0.81 39.51 21.65
CA GLU A 299 1.57 40.78 21.61
C GLU A 299 0.67 42.01 21.67
N GLU A 300 -0.48 41.94 21.01
CA GLU A 300 -1.39 43.08 20.93
C GLU A 300 -2.33 43.14 22.12
N ARG A 301 -1.86 43.75 23.17
CA ARG A 301 -2.66 44.12 24.33
C ARG A 301 -3.89 44.96 23.97
N ARG A 302 -3.94 45.61 22.76
CA ARG A 302 -5.04 46.51 22.38
C ARG A 302 -6.39 45.81 22.26
N ILE A 303 -6.47 44.67 21.60
CA ILE A 303 -7.73 43.93 21.45
C ILE A 303 -8.14 43.33 22.80
N ILE A 304 -7.22 42.66 23.49
CA ILE A 304 -7.51 42.02 24.78
C ILE A 304 -7.84 43.10 25.82
N LYS A 305 -7.09 44.19 25.92
CA LYS A 305 -7.42 45.29 26.81
C LYS A 305 -8.73 45.98 26.50
N LYS A 306 -9.14 46.05 25.22
CA LYS A 306 -10.38 46.69 24.83
C LYS A 306 -11.59 45.85 25.15
N TYR A 307 -11.54 44.53 24.98
CA TYR A 307 -12.71 43.64 25.12
C TYR A 307 -12.65 42.75 26.37
N LEU A 308 -11.46 42.51 26.90
CA LEU A 308 -11.22 41.66 28.06
C LEU A 308 -10.10 42.30 28.94
N PRO A 309 -10.38 43.47 29.58
CA PRO A 309 -9.36 44.24 30.30
C PRO A 309 -8.76 43.50 31.50
N GLU A 310 -9.47 42.49 31.99
CA GLU A 310 -9.07 41.67 33.13
C GLU A 310 -8.06 40.57 32.80
N PHE A 311 -7.89 40.28 31.50
CA PHE A 311 -6.91 39.26 31.06
C PHE A 311 -5.52 39.85 30.89
N GLY A 312 -4.54 39.20 31.49
CA GLY A 312 -3.14 39.50 31.33
C GLY A 312 -2.63 39.16 29.90
N PRO A 313 -1.32 39.35 29.62
CA PRO A 313 -0.73 39.06 28.30
C PRO A 313 -0.73 37.57 27.97
N LYS A 314 -1.26 36.73 28.82
CA LYS A 314 -1.25 35.28 28.72
C LYS A 314 -2.68 34.74 28.90
N ILE A 315 -3.14 34.00 27.93
CA ILE A 315 -4.40 33.26 27.96
C ILE A 315 -4.09 31.77 28.12
N ILE A 316 -4.69 31.15 29.15
CA ILE A 316 -4.58 29.71 29.38
C ILE A 316 -5.97 29.12 29.21
N LEU A 317 -6.10 28.20 28.27
CA LEU A 317 -7.28 27.37 28.11
C LEU A 317 -6.95 25.95 28.57
N LYS A 318 -7.83 25.37 29.37
CA LYS A 318 -7.70 23.99 29.86
C LYS A 318 -8.98 23.23 29.54
N ASP A 319 -8.83 21.98 29.11
CA ASP A 319 -9.93 21.04 28.89
C ASP A 319 -11.06 21.61 28.01
N VAL A 320 -10.68 22.18 26.86
CA VAL A 320 -11.62 22.75 25.89
C VAL A 320 -11.90 21.70 24.82
N ASN A 321 -13.17 21.41 24.59
CA ASN A 321 -13.69 20.52 23.57
C ASN A 321 -14.18 21.31 22.35
#